data_a92e620eab3d0dfca84eba941fa9912a
#
_entry.id   a92e620eab3d0dfca84eba941fa9912a
#
_cell.length_a   1.000
_cell.length_b   1.000
_cell.length_c   1.000
_cell.angle_alpha   90.00
_cell.angle_beta   90.00
_cell.angle_gamma   90.00
#
_symmetry.space_group_name_H-M   'P 1'
#
loop_
_entity.id
_entity.type
_entity.pdbx_description
1 polymer ?
#
loop_
_entity_poly.entity_id
_entity_poly.type
_entity_poly.pdbx_seq_one_letter_code
_entity_poly.pdbx_strand_id
1 'polypeptide(L)'
;MDFSLSPKLQELQAKVRRFIADAVIPLERDTRQTPHGPSEPLRRELVGLARAAGLLTPHASREMGGLGLSHVEKAVVFEEAGYSTLGPTALNIHAPDEGNIHLMEVVASEQQKERWLKPLVQGHTRSCFAMTEPPPGAGADPSLLATTAVRDGDDYVINGSKWFITGAEGASFAIIMAKMEDGSATMFLSDMDRPGIELVRTMDALDTCFTGGHGVLRFDNLRVPASDVLGEIGKGFRYAQVRLAPARLTHCMRWLGQARRAHDTALEYSRRRQAFGRILGEHEGVSFMLADNEMDLHTARLHIWHTAWLLDQGQRCNFESSRAKVVCSEAEWRVVDRSVQILGGQGVTHETILPRIFADMRAFRIYDGPSEVHRYSLGKKLVAGRGARPESQGANSK
;
A
#
# COMPACT_ATOMS: atom_id res chain seq x y z
N MET A 1 16.02 -2.01 -22.38
CA MET A 1 15.21 -1.20 -21.46
C MET A 1 15.93 0.13 -21.28
N ASP A 2 15.26 1.24 -21.55
CA ASP A 2 15.79 2.58 -21.29
C ASP A 2 15.33 3.01 -19.89
N PHE A 3 16.26 3.37 -19.02
CA PHE A 3 16.00 3.84 -17.66
C PHE A 3 15.93 5.37 -17.55
N SER A 4 16.08 6.09 -18.67
CA SER A 4 15.94 7.54 -18.67
C SER A 4 14.48 7.95 -18.41
N LEU A 5 14.30 8.96 -17.56
CA LEU A 5 12.99 9.55 -17.32
C LEU A 5 12.72 10.62 -18.39
N SER A 6 11.49 10.66 -18.90
CA SER A 6 11.08 11.74 -19.79
C SER A 6 11.20 13.10 -19.09
N PRO A 7 11.45 14.20 -19.81
CA PRO A 7 11.52 15.54 -19.20
C PRO A 7 10.31 15.88 -18.35
N LYS A 8 9.11 15.52 -18.80
CA LYS A 8 7.85 15.73 -18.08
C LYS A 8 7.83 14.96 -16.74
N LEU A 9 8.32 13.71 -16.73
CA LEU A 9 8.38 12.90 -15.51
C LEU A 9 9.44 13.42 -14.54
N GLN A 10 10.57 13.93 -15.05
CA GLN A 10 11.59 14.60 -14.24
C GLN A 10 11.05 15.87 -13.57
N GLU A 11 10.28 16.68 -14.29
CA GLU A 11 9.60 17.85 -13.73
C GLU A 11 8.60 17.47 -12.63
N LEU A 12 7.79 16.43 -12.88
CA LEU A 12 6.83 15.93 -11.89
C LEU A 12 7.55 15.38 -10.66
N GLN A 13 8.62 14.60 -10.84
CA GLN A 13 9.47 14.10 -9.76
C GLN A 13 10.01 15.24 -8.91
N ALA A 14 10.59 16.25 -9.54
CA ALA A 14 11.13 17.42 -8.84
C ALA A 14 10.03 18.21 -8.11
N LYS A 15 8.83 18.31 -8.70
CA LYS A 15 7.68 18.95 -8.06
C LYS A 15 7.22 18.19 -6.81
N VAL A 16 7.09 16.87 -6.90
CA VAL A 16 6.71 16.03 -5.75
C VAL A 16 7.77 16.11 -4.66
N ARG A 17 9.05 16.00 -5.00
CA ARG A 17 10.17 16.12 -4.06
C ARG A 17 10.13 17.42 -3.27
N ARG A 18 9.96 18.57 -3.96
CA ARG A 18 9.82 19.88 -3.31
C ARG A 18 8.58 19.93 -2.42
N PHE A 19 7.44 19.48 -2.91
CA PHE A 19 6.20 19.43 -2.11
C PHE A 19 6.38 18.63 -0.82
N ILE A 20 7.00 17.45 -0.91
CA ILE A 20 7.27 16.61 0.26
C ILE A 20 8.22 17.31 1.24
N ALA A 21 9.31 17.90 0.74
CA ALA A 21 10.30 18.58 1.57
C ALA A 21 9.72 19.82 2.28
N ASP A 22 9.01 20.66 1.53
CA ASP A 22 8.62 21.99 1.99
C ASP A 22 7.27 22.01 2.72
N ALA A 23 6.32 21.14 2.34
CA ALA A 23 4.96 21.17 2.86
C ALA A 23 4.62 19.97 3.77
N VAL A 24 5.21 18.80 3.56
CA VAL A 24 4.79 17.58 4.27
C VAL A 24 5.73 17.22 5.41
N ILE A 25 7.04 17.20 5.20
CA ILE A 25 8.04 16.86 6.24
C ILE A 25 7.92 17.75 7.48
N PRO A 26 7.67 19.06 7.40
CA PRO A 26 7.47 19.89 8.58
C PRO A 26 6.32 19.43 9.50
N LEU A 27 5.31 18.74 8.95
CA LEU A 27 4.16 18.19 9.68
C LEU A 27 4.41 16.81 10.31
N GLU A 28 5.57 16.19 10.09
CA GLU A 28 5.88 14.87 10.66
C GLU A 28 5.95 14.87 12.20
N ARG A 29 6.12 16.05 12.83
CA ARG A 29 6.11 16.23 14.28
C ARG A 29 4.85 16.93 14.79
N ASP A 30 3.81 17.02 13.97
CA ASP A 30 2.54 17.63 14.40
C ASP A 30 1.90 16.81 15.52
N THR A 31 1.39 17.51 16.55
CA THR A 31 0.76 16.91 17.72
C THR A 31 -0.57 16.22 17.43
N ARG A 32 -1.14 16.42 16.24
CA ARG A 32 -2.34 15.73 15.76
C ARG A 32 -2.06 14.32 15.22
N GLN A 33 -0.83 13.84 15.33
CA GLN A 33 -0.54 12.42 15.11
C GLN A 33 -1.00 11.59 16.32
N THR A 34 -1.56 10.41 16.04
CA THR A 34 -2.11 9.51 17.05
C THR A 34 -1.45 8.12 16.93
N PRO A 35 -1.62 7.23 17.92
CA PRO A 35 -1.21 5.84 17.77
C PRO A 35 -1.85 5.12 16.58
N HIS A 36 -2.97 5.64 16.06
CA HIS A 36 -3.70 5.11 14.91
C HIS A 36 -3.52 5.96 13.65
N GLY A 37 -2.32 6.53 13.49
CA GLY A 37 -1.96 7.36 12.34
C GLY A 37 -2.30 8.85 12.50
N PRO A 38 -2.12 9.65 11.43
CA PRO A 38 -2.51 11.05 11.45
C PRO A 38 -4.02 11.19 11.67
N SER A 39 -4.41 12.11 12.57
CA SER A 39 -5.82 12.40 12.83
C SER A 39 -6.53 12.88 11.57
N GLU A 40 -7.85 12.77 11.53
CA GLU A 40 -8.64 13.25 10.39
C GLU A 40 -8.43 14.74 10.07
N PRO A 41 -8.32 15.66 11.05
CA PRO A 41 -7.96 17.06 10.78
C PRO A 41 -6.59 17.22 10.10
N LEU A 42 -5.56 16.47 10.55
CA LEU A 42 -4.25 16.51 9.92
C LEU A 42 -4.27 15.93 8.50
N ARG A 43 -4.98 14.80 8.30
CA ARG A 43 -5.18 14.22 6.98
C ARG A 43 -5.83 15.19 6.01
N ARG A 44 -6.90 15.88 6.43
CA ARG A 44 -7.61 16.86 5.58
C ARG A 44 -6.72 18.03 5.19
N GLU A 45 -5.89 18.50 6.10
CA GLU A 45 -4.90 19.54 5.79
C GLU A 45 -3.89 19.05 4.75
N LEU A 46 -3.28 17.88 4.95
CA LEU A 46 -2.32 17.26 4.02
C LEU A 46 -2.92 17.08 2.62
N VAL A 47 -4.14 16.55 2.54
CA VAL A 47 -4.88 16.38 1.28
C VAL A 47 -5.19 17.74 0.63
N GLY A 48 -5.52 18.74 1.42
CA GLY A 48 -5.75 20.12 0.95
C GLY A 48 -4.49 20.72 0.33
N LEU A 49 -3.34 20.55 0.96
CA LEU A 49 -2.03 20.99 0.45
C LEU A 49 -1.69 20.30 -0.87
N ALA A 50 -1.87 18.97 -0.96
CA ALA A 50 -1.61 18.23 -2.19
C ALA A 50 -2.58 18.63 -3.32
N ARG A 51 -3.86 18.87 -3.00
CA ARG A 51 -4.85 19.40 -3.97
C ARG A 51 -4.42 20.76 -4.50
N ALA A 52 -4.06 21.68 -3.64
CA ALA A 52 -3.58 23.02 -4.04
C ALA A 52 -2.31 22.95 -4.92
N ALA A 53 -1.44 21.98 -4.67
CA ALA A 53 -0.26 21.71 -5.48
C ALA A 53 -0.57 20.95 -6.79
N GLY A 54 -1.81 20.49 -7.02
CA GLY A 54 -2.19 19.66 -8.18
C GLY A 54 -1.49 18.28 -8.17
N LEU A 55 -1.35 17.67 -6.99
CA LEU A 55 -0.67 16.39 -6.77
C LEU A 55 -1.58 15.35 -6.11
N LEU A 56 -2.86 15.68 -5.87
CA LEU A 56 -3.78 14.79 -5.19
C LEU A 56 -4.16 13.59 -6.07
N THR A 57 -4.16 12.41 -5.50
CA THR A 57 -4.60 11.13 -6.11
C THR A 57 -4.02 10.91 -7.52
N PRO A 58 -2.69 11.02 -7.69
CA PRO A 58 -2.07 11.10 -9.02
C PRO A 58 -2.24 9.83 -9.85
N HIS A 59 -2.53 8.70 -9.20
CA HIS A 59 -2.72 7.39 -9.83
C HIS A 59 -4.11 7.18 -10.44
N ALA A 60 -5.11 7.91 -9.97
CA ALA A 60 -6.46 7.81 -10.51
C ALA A 60 -6.54 8.35 -11.94
N SER A 61 -7.52 7.90 -12.70
CA SER A 61 -7.75 8.35 -14.07
C SER A 61 -8.02 9.86 -14.14
N ARG A 62 -7.75 10.44 -15.29
CA ARG A 62 -8.01 11.88 -15.52
C ARG A 62 -9.49 12.20 -15.46
N GLU A 63 -10.34 11.27 -15.86
CA GLU A 63 -11.81 11.39 -15.79
C GLU A 63 -12.29 11.53 -14.34
N MET A 64 -11.63 10.85 -13.41
CA MET A 64 -11.93 10.94 -11.97
C MET A 64 -11.22 12.13 -11.29
N GLY A 65 -10.36 12.87 -11.99
CA GLY A 65 -9.65 14.02 -11.45
C GLY A 65 -8.21 13.74 -11.00
N GLY A 66 -7.66 12.54 -11.27
CA GLY A 66 -6.26 12.20 -11.06
C GLY A 66 -5.35 12.66 -12.19
N LEU A 67 -4.08 12.26 -12.14
CA LEU A 67 -3.10 12.55 -13.20
C LEU A 67 -3.03 11.46 -14.27
N GLY A 68 -3.63 10.29 -14.03
CA GLY A 68 -3.64 9.13 -14.94
C GLY A 68 -2.23 8.59 -15.16
N LEU A 69 -1.43 8.47 -14.11
CA LEU A 69 -0.04 8.01 -14.19
C LEU A 69 0.04 6.55 -14.64
N SER A 70 0.97 6.25 -15.54
CA SER A 70 1.38 4.89 -15.87
C SER A 70 2.02 4.20 -14.64
N HIS A 71 2.24 2.89 -14.69
CA HIS A 71 2.88 2.18 -13.58
C HIS A 71 4.34 2.63 -13.35
N VAL A 72 5.09 2.93 -14.42
CA VAL A 72 6.45 3.47 -14.30
C VAL A 72 6.42 4.89 -13.71
N GLU A 73 5.48 5.74 -14.15
CA GLU A 73 5.32 7.08 -13.57
C GLU A 73 4.93 7.02 -12.09
N LYS A 74 4.03 6.07 -11.70
CA LYS A 74 3.71 5.78 -10.30
C LYS A 74 4.96 5.40 -9.51
N ALA A 75 5.84 4.55 -10.08
CA ALA A 75 7.05 4.12 -9.39
C ALA A 75 7.94 5.30 -8.97
N VAL A 76 8.08 6.30 -9.84
CA VAL A 76 8.86 7.51 -9.56
C VAL A 76 8.16 8.40 -8.53
N VAL A 77 6.88 8.68 -8.74
CA VAL A 77 6.09 9.61 -7.90
C VAL A 77 5.88 9.05 -6.49
N PHE A 78 5.61 7.74 -6.37
CA PHE A 78 5.33 7.12 -5.08
C PHE A 78 6.60 6.93 -4.24
N GLU A 79 7.76 6.72 -4.88
CA GLU A 79 9.05 6.73 -4.17
C GLU A 79 9.32 8.12 -3.57
N GLU A 80 9.11 9.21 -4.34
CA GLU A 80 9.31 10.56 -3.82
C GLU A 80 8.31 10.90 -2.71
N ALA A 81 7.04 10.52 -2.86
CA ALA A 81 6.02 10.72 -1.83
C ALA A 81 6.34 9.91 -0.57
N GLY A 82 6.78 8.65 -0.73
CA GLY A 82 7.18 7.78 0.36
C GLY A 82 8.39 8.26 1.16
N TYR A 83 9.13 9.24 0.69
CA TYR A 83 10.24 9.84 1.44
C TYR A 83 9.79 10.50 2.76
N SER A 84 8.52 10.87 2.89
CA SER A 84 7.90 11.26 4.16
C SER A 84 6.92 10.19 4.65
N THR A 85 6.86 9.96 5.96
CA THR A 85 5.87 9.07 6.58
C THR A 85 4.43 9.56 6.38
N LEU A 86 4.23 10.85 6.10
CA LEU A 86 2.93 11.47 5.81
C LEU A 86 2.68 11.67 4.30
N GLY A 87 3.70 11.53 3.47
CA GLY A 87 3.60 11.79 2.03
C GLY A 87 2.54 10.94 1.33
N PRO A 88 2.46 9.62 1.57
CA PRO A 88 1.40 8.78 1.01
C PRO A 88 -0.01 9.23 1.40
N THR A 89 -0.21 9.69 2.64
CA THR A 89 -1.49 10.25 3.10
C THR A 89 -1.79 11.58 2.40
N ALA A 90 -0.79 12.46 2.28
CA ALA A 90 -0.96 13.75 1.63
C ALA A 90 -1.41 13.61 0.16
N LEU A 91 -0.77 12.74 -0.60
CA LEU A 91 -1.10 12.52 -2.01
C LEU A 91 -2.31 11.58 -2.21
N ASN A 92 -2.96 11.11 -1.14
CA ASN A 92 -4.06 10.14 -1.20
C ASN A 92 -3.68 8.85 -1.97
N ILE A 93 -2.45 8.38 -1.75
CA ILE A 93 -1.90 7.16 -2.35
C ILE A 93 -1.63 6.08 -1.30
N HIS A 94 -2.16 6.25 -0.08
CA HIS A 94 -1.98 5.30 1.01
C HIS A 94 -3.00 4.14 0.92
N ALA A 95 -2.64 3.00 1.47
CA ALA A 95 -3.59 1.92 1.65
C ALA A 95 -4.62 2.29 2.76
N PRO A 96 -5.86 1.83 2.64
CA PRO A 96 -6.40 0.94 1.61
C PRO A 96 -6.91 1.68 0.36
N ASP A 97 -7.02 3.01 0.42
CA ASP A 97 -7.72 3.84 -0.57
C ASP A 97 -7.12 3.71 -1.97
N GLU A 98 -5.79 3.70 -2.10
CA GLU A 98 -5.13 3.54 -3.40
C GLU A 98 -5.57 2.27 -4.12
N GLY A 99 -5.54 1.13 -3.43
CA GLY A 99 -5.98 -0.15 -4.00
C GLY A 99 -7.50 -0.21 -4.24
N ASN A 100 -8.30 0.42 -3.38
CA ASN A 100 -9.75 0.48 -3.54
C ASN A 100 -10.15 1.38 -4.72
N ILE A 101 -9.46 2.50 -4.93
CA ILE A 101 -9.64 3.37 -6.11
C ILE A 101 -9.40 2.55 -7.39
N HIS A 102 -8.26 1.87 -7.48
CA HIS A 102 -7.96 1.05 -8.66
C HIS A 102 -9.02 -0.06 -8.89
N LEU A 103 -9.42 -0.77 -7.84
CA LEU A 103 -10.46 -1.79 -7.94
C LEU A 103 -11.76 -1.21 -8.47
N MET A 104 -12.21 -0.10 -7.90
CA MET A 104 -13.49 0.52 -8.28
C MET A 104 -13.46 1.14 -9.67
N GLU A 105 -12.35 1.69 -10.13
CA GLU A 105 -12.20 2.15 -11.53
C GLU A 105 -12.45 1.01 -12.52
N VAL A 106 -12.00 -0.21 -12.19
CA VAL A 106 -12.09 -1.38 -13.07
C VAL A 106 -13.44 -2.09 -12.97
N VAL A 107 -14.05 -2.15 -11.78
CA VAL A 107 -15.15 -3.09 -11.50
C VAL A 107 -16.46 -2.41 -11.17
N ALA A 108 -16.45 -1.20 -10.62
CA ALA A 108 -17.67 -0.53 -10.16
C ALA A 108 -18.55 -0.05 -11.33
N SER A 109 -19.88 -0.08 -11.15
CA SER A 109 -20.82 0.56 -12.04
C SER A 109 -20.70 2.09 -12.00
N GLU A 110 -21.19 2.79 -13.01
CA GLU A 110 -21.12 4.25 -13.05
C GLU A 110 -21.84 4.90 -11.84
N GLN A 111 -22.95 4.31 -11.40
CA GLN A 111 -23.65 4.78 -10.20
C GLN A 111 -22.82 4.60 -8.93
N GLN A 112 -22.10 3.47 -8.80
CA GLN A 112 -21.19 3.21 -7.70
C GLN A 112 -19.94 4.11 -7.75
N LYS A 113 -19.43 4.39 -8.95
CA LYS A 113 -18.32 5.35 -9.14
C LYS A 113 -18.69 6.76 -8.70
N GLU A 114 -19.87 7.24 -9.10
CA GLU A 114 -20.34 8.57 -8.70
C GLU A 114 -20.55 8.68 -7.18
N ARG A 115 -21.14 7.63 -6.56
CA ARG A 115 -21.48 7.64 -5.14
C ARG A 115 -20.25 7.52 -4.23
N TRP A 116 -19.34 6.59 -4.52
CA TRP A 116 -18.24 6.23 -3.60
C TRP A 116 -16.86 6.54 -4.14
N LEU A 117 -16.59 6.26 -5.44
CA LEU A 117 -15.25 6.43 -5.99
C LEU A 117 -14.88 7.90 -6.15
N LYS A 118 -15.75 8.71 -6.68
CA LYS A 118 -15.46 10.13 -6.95
C LYS A 118 -15.12 10.92 -5.68
N PRO A 119 -15.91 10.84 -4.57
CA PRO A 119 -15.51 11.47 -3.32
C PRO A 119 -14.20 10.92 -2.73
N LEU A 120 -13.91 9.63 -2.93
CA LEU A 120 -12.68 8.99 -2.50
C LEU A 120 -11.46 9.54 -3.26
N VAL A 121 -11.55 9.62 -4.59
CA VAL A 121 -10.50 10.21 -5.44
C VAL A 121 -10.26 11.68 -5.09
N GLN A 122 -11.33 12.41 -4.77
CA GLN A 122 -11.25 13.80 -4.32
C GLN A 122 -10.69 13.94 -2.89
N GLY A 123 -10.42 12.84 -2.18
CA GLY A 123 -9.92 12.87 -0.81
C GLY A 123 -10.92 13.42 0.21
N HIS A 124 -12.21 13.51 -0.14
CA HIS A 124 -13.27 13.95 0.77
C HIS A 124 -13.67 12.84 1.74
N THR A 125 -13.61 11.59 1.29
CA THR A 125 -13.93 10.39 2.07
C THR A 125 -12.71 9.49 2.17
N ARG A 126 -12.81 8.47 3.04
CA ARG A 126 -11.89 7.33 3.13
C ARG A 126 -12.69 6.05 3.05
N SER A 127 -12.04 4.99 2.66
CA SER A 127 -12.61 3.66 2.56
C SER A 127 -11.86 2.64 3.41
N CYS A 128 -12.44 1.45 3.54
CA CYS A 128 -11.70 0.30 4.04
C CYS A 128 -11.98 -0.95 3.19
N PHE A 129 -11.08 -1.95 3.30
CA PHE A 129 -11.20 -3.22 2.59
C PHE A 129 -11.31 -4.37 3.59
N ALA A 130 -12.54 -4.83 3.80
CA ALA A 130 -12.90 -5.80 4.83
C ALA A 130 -12.82 -7.24 4.28
N MET A 131 -11.60 -7.80 4.19
CA MET A 131 -11.37 -9.16 3.70
C MET A 131 -10.88 -10.10 4.80
N THR A 132 -9.83 -9.74 5.54
CA THR A 132 -9.19 -10.58 6.55
C THR A 132 -10.09 -10.79 7.76
N GLU A 133 -10.08 -12.02 8.32
CA GLU A 133 -10.95 -12.44 9.41
C GLU A 133 -10.15 -12.98 10.60
N PRO A 134 -10.69 -12.88 11.83
CA PRO A 134 -10.10 -13.56 12.97
C PRO A 134 -10.20 -15.07 12.80
N PRO A 135 -9.31 -15.86 13.45
CA PRO A 135 -9.39 -17.31 13.44
C PRO A 135 -10.78 -17.81 13.94
N PRO A 136 -11.33 -18.85 13.30
CA PRO A 136 -10.76 -19.72 12.26
C PRO A 136 -10.99 -19.23 10.81
N GLY A 137 -11.35 -17.97 10.61
CA GLY A 137 -11.66 -17.41 9.29
C GLY A 137 -10.42 -17.09 8.44
N ALA A 138 -10.65 -16.38 7.32
CA ALA A 138 -9.64 -16.09 6.30
C ALA A 138 -8.55 -15.14 6.80
N GLY A 139 -7.33 -15.66 6.94
CA GLY A 139 -6.11 -14.89 7.12
C GLY A 139 -5.29 -14.84 5.83
N ALA A 140 -4.08 -15.42 5.88
CA ALA A 140 -3.23 -15.61 4.68
C ALA A 140 -3.81 -16.64 3.70
N ASP A 141 -4.68 -17.53 4.17
CA ASP A 141 -5.47 -18.45 3.34
C ASP A 141 -6.89 -17.91 3.13
N PRO A 142 -7.22 -17.37 1.95
CA PRO A 142 -8.53 -16.81 1.66
C PRO A 142 -9.63 -17.88 1.53
N SER A 143 -9.29 -19.17 1.38
CA SER A 143 -10.27 -20.26 1.28
C SER A 143 -11.05 -20.49 2.57
N LEU A 144 -10.55 -19.98 3.71
CA LEU A 144 -11.17 -20.03 5.02
C LEU A 144 -12.22 -18.93 5.27
N LEU A 145 -12.64 -18.19 4.22
CA LEU A 145 -13.63 -17.12 4.34
C LEU A 145 -14.88 -17.60 5.08
N ALA A 146 -15.19 -16.95 6.21
CA ALA A 146 -16.26 -17.34 7.14
C ALA A 146 -17.42 -16.33 7.19
N THR A 147 -17.18 -15.04 6.93
CA THR A 147 -18.25 -14.03 6.79
C THR A 147 -19.18 -14.46 5.66
N THR A 148 -20.48 -14.53 5.92
CA THR A 148 -21.50 -15.02 4.99
C THR A 148 -22.35 -13.89 4.44
N ALA A 149 -22.87 -14.09 3.22
CA ALA A 149 -23.92 -13.26 2.64
C ALA A 149 -25.03 -14.18 2.10
N VAL A 150 -26.22 -13.99 2.59
CA VAL A 150 -27.43 -14.75 2.20
C VAL A 150 -28.41 -13.80 1.52
N ARG A 151 -28.97 -14.21 0.40
CA ARG A 151 -29.96 -13.39 -0.32
C ARG A 151 -31.29 -13.38 0.43
N ASP A 152 -31.87 -12.18 0.61
CA ASP A 152 -33.18 -11.98 1.21
C ASP A 152 -33.96 -10.91 0.40
N GLY A 153 -34.77 -11.38 -0.54
CA GLY A 153 -35.45 -10.52 -1.50
C GLY A 153 -34.50 -9.77 -2.43
N ASP A 154 -34.56 -8.45 -2.39
CA ASP A 154 -33.69 -7.55 -3.18
C ASP A 154 -32.41 -7.16 -2.44
N ASP A 155 -32.19 -7.69 -1.24
CA ASP A 155 -31.03 -7.45 -0.40
C ASP A 155 -30.19 -8.70 -0.21
N TYR A 156 -29.00 -8.50 0.37
CA TYR A 156 -28.17 -9.51 0.99
C TYR A 156 -28.02 -9.22 2.48
N VAL A 157 -28.12 -10.25 3.31
CA VAL A 157 -27.89 -10.19 4.75
C VAL A 157 -26.50 -10.73 5.03
N ILE A 158 -25.61 -9.86 5.55
CA ILE A 158 -24.22 -10.20 5.82
C ILE A 158 -24.02 -10.38 7.32
N ASN A 159 -23.38 -11.51 7.70
CA ASN A 159 -23.02 -11.82 9.07
C ASN A 159 -21.56 -12.30 9.16
N GLY A 160 -20.82 -11.82 10.17
CA GLY A 160 -19.44 -12.24 10.40
C GLY A 160 -18.59 -11.16 11.07
N SER A 161 -17.28 -11.41 11.06
CA SER A 161 -16.30 -10.50 11.66
C SER A 161 -15.07 -10.34 10.78
N LYS A 162 -14.50 -9.14 10.79
CA LYS A 162 -13.28 -8.80 10.07
C LYS A 162 -12.30 -8.16 11.03
N TRP A 163 -11.00 -8.37 10.83
CA TRP A 163 -9.96 -7.73 11.62
C TRP A 163 -8.78 -7.27 10.76
N PHE A 164 -7.86 -6.51 11.34
CA PHE A 164 -6.80 -5.82 10.60
C PHE A 164 -7.34 -4.99 9.44
N ILE A 165 -8.53 -4.39 9.63
CA ILE A 165 -9.16 -3.59 8.59
C ILE A 165 -8.60 -2.17 8.66
N THR A 166 -7.59 -1.93 7.82
CA THR A 166 -6.88 -0.66 7.75
C THR A 166 -7.83 0.47 7.39
N GLY A 167 -7.75 1.58 8.14
CA GLY A 167 -8.55 2.77 7.91
C GLY A 167 -10.01 2.67 8.33
N ALA A 168 -10.42 1.58 8.99
CA ALA A 168 -11.84 1.35 9.35
C ALA A 168 -12.40 2.44 10.24
N GLU A 169 -11.63 2.94 11.21
CA GLU A 169 -12.05 4.08 12.02
C GLU A 169 -12.11 5.34 11.15
N GLY A 170 -13.31 5.90 11.00
CA GLY A 170 -13.57 7.07 10.18
C GLY A 170 -13.62 6.81 8.66
N ALA A 171 -13.63 5.56 8.20
CA ALA A 171 -14.00 5.23 6.83
C ALA A 171 -15.45 5.61 6.57
N SER A 172 -15.74 6.12 5.36
CA SER A 172 -17.12 6.43 4.94
C SER A 172 -17.82 5.20 4.41
N PHE A 173 -17.09 4.28 3.79
CA PHE A 173 -17.64 3.04 3.27
C PHE A 173 -16.62 1.89 3.34
N ALA A 174 -17.12 0.67 3.29
CA ALA A 174 -16.35 -0.57 3.24
C ALA A 174 -16.58 -1.33 1.94
N ILE A 175 -15.53 -1.97 1.42
CA ILE A 175 -15.63 -3.07 0.47
C ILE A 175 -15.54 -4.36 1.27
N ILE A 176 -16.64 -5.11 1.35
CA ILE A 176 -16.79 -6.28 2.21
C ILE A 176 -16.73 -7.55 1.37
N MET A 177 -15.79 -8.44 1.68
CA MET A 177 -15.73 -9.79 1.10
C MET A 177 -16.57 -10.75 1.96
N ALA A 178 -17.55 -11.40 1.33
CA ALA A 178 -18.37 -12.40 2.00
C ALA A 178 -18.57 -13.66 1.14
N LYS A 179 -18.77 -14.79 1.81
CA LYS A 179 -19.03 -16.11 1.23
C LYS A 179 -20.52 -16.27 0.95
N MET A 180 -20.86 -16.62 -0.27
CA MET A 180 -22.22 -16.93 -0.70
C MET A 180 -22.62 -18.37 -0.28
N GLU A 181 -23.91 -18.70 -0.39
CA GLU A 181 -24.45 -20.03 -0.05
C GLU A 181 -23.84 -21.15 -0.92
N ASP A 182 -23.47 -20.87 -2.16
CA ASP A 182 -22.77 -21.80 -3.08
C ASP A 182 -21.26 -21.96 -2.77
N GLY A 183 -20.76 -21.30 -1.73
CA GLY A 183 -19.36 -21.30 -1.33
C GLY A 183 -18.48 -20.32 -2.11
N SER A 184 -19.00 -19.64 -3.12
CA SER A 184 -18.26 -18.59 -3.85
C SER A 184 -18.11 -17.32 -2.99
N ALA A 185 -17.20 -16.43 -3.38
CA ALA A 185 -17.02 -15.15 -2.70
C ALA A 185 -17.54 -13.98 -3.55
N THR A 186 -18.18 -13.01 -2.90
CA THR A 186 -18.70 -11.79 -3.51
C THR A 186 -18.21 -10.57 -2.74
N MET A 187 -18.01 -9.44 -3.42
CA MET A 187 -17.72 -8.15 -2.80
C MET A 187 -18.97 -7.28 -2.73
N PHE A 188 -19.15 -6.60 -1.62
CA PHE A 188 -20.27 -5.69 -1.36
C PHE A 188 -19.75 -4.32 -0.96
N LEU A 189 -20.39 -3.27 -1.44
CA LEU A 189 -20.19 -1.90 -0.96
C LEU A 189 -21.22 -1.58 0.13
N SER A 190 -20.76 -0.99 1.22
CA SER A 190 -21.65 -0.53 2.27
C SER A 190 -21.10 0.73 2.93
N ASP A 191 -21.96 1.74 3.13
CA ASP A 191 -21.63 2.86 3.99
C ASP A 191 -21.39 2.35 5.41
N MET A 192 -20.42 2.93 6.12
CA MET A 192 -19.98 2.46 7.45
C MET A 192 -20.96 2.79 8.58
N ASP A 193 -21.88 3.73 8.36
CA ASP A 193 -22.96 4.09 9.29
C ASP A 193 -24.23 3.25 9.12
N ARG A 194 -24.22 2.28 8.18
CA ARG A 194 -25.37 1.40 7.94
C ARG A 194 -25.61 0.51 9.17
N PRO A 195 -26.89 0.35 9.62
CA PRO A 195 -27.23 -0.57 10.70
C PRO A 195 -26.71 -1.99 10.43
N GLY A 196 -26.13 -2.61 11.44
CA GLY A 196 -25.52 -3.93 11.34
C GLY A 196 -24.00 -3.90 11.12
N ILE A 197 -23.38 -2.72 10.99
CA ILE A 197 -21.91 -2.58 11.06
C ILE A 197 -21.52 -2.01 12.43
N GLU A 198 -20.56 -2.66 13.06
CA GLU A 198 -19.95 -2.19 14.31
C GLU A 198 -18.44 -2.18 14.18
N LEU A 199 -17.82 -1.04 14.44
CA LEU A 199 -16.39 -0.95 14.76
C LEU A 199 -16.21 -1.34 16.23
N VAL A 200 -15.83 -2.59 16.48
CA VAL A 200 -15.69 -3.13 17.84
C VAL A 200 -14.55 -2.46 18.59
N ARG A 201 -13.43 -2.26 17.92
CA ARG A 201 -12.24 -1.54 18.42
C ARG A 201 -11.25 -1.26 17.30
N THR A 202 -10.37 -0.30 17.51
CA THR A 202 -9.13 -0.15 16.74
C THR A 202 -8.01 -0.86 17.49
N MET A 203 -7.18 -1.61 16.76
CA MET A 203 -6.10 -2.42 17.33
C MET A 203 -4.92 -1.54 17.69
N ASP A 204 -4.28 -1.84 18.82
CA ASP A 204 -2.94 -1.32 19.14
C ASP A 204 -1.93 -2.10 18.30
N ALA A 205 -1.40 -1.46 17.27
CA ALA A 205 -0.49 -2.03 16.29
C ALA A 205 0.88 -1.38 16.35
N LEU A 206 1.89 -2.06 15.81
CA LEU A 206 3.25 -1.53 15.76
C LEU A 206 3.37 -0.32 14.83
N ASP A 207 2.65 -0.34 13.71
CA ASP A 207 2.66 0.73 12.71
C ASP A 207 1.65 1.83 13.03
N THR A 208 2.05 3.07 12.80
CA THR A 208 1.27 4.29 13.10
C THR A 208 1.10 5.19 11.88
N CYS A 209 1.24 4.66 10.67
CA CYS A 209 1.20 5.44 9.44
C CYS A 209 -0.19 5.52 8.79
N PHE A 210 -1.15 4.66 9.18
CA PHE A 210 -2.46 4.58 8.56
C PHE A 210 -3.51 5.36 9.36
N THR A 211 -4.11 6.38 8.75
CA THR A 211 -5.22 7.14 9.36
C THR A 211 -6.37 6.20 9.73
N GLY A 212 -6.77 6.19 11.00
CA GLY A 212 -7.81 5.31 11.53
C GLY A 212 -7.32 3.88 11.85
N GLY A 213 -6.00 3.64 11.86
CA GLY A 213 -5.37 2.39 12.30
C GLY A 213 -5.96 1.13 11.67
N HIS A 214 -6.02 0.05 12.44
CA HIS A 214 -6.54 -1.25 11.99
C HIS A 214 -7.75 -1.67 12.84
N GLY A 215 -8.94 -1.66 12.24
CA GLY A 215 -10.19 -1.95 12.93
C GLY A 215 -10.51 -3.45 13.02
N VAL A 216 -11.29 -3.78 14.05
CA VAL A 216 -12.06 -5.00 14.15
C VAL A 216 -13.52 -4.66 13.87
N LEU A 217 -14.08 -5.22 12.81
CA LEU A 217 -15.46 -4.99 12.40
C LEU A 217 -16.31 -6.24 12.72
N ARG A 218 -17.54 -6.00 13.15
CA ARG A 218 -18.59 -7.02 13.25
C ARG A 218 -19.76 -6.65 12.35
N PHE A 219 -20.25 -7.64 11.65
CA PHE A 219 -21.48 -7.54 10.86
C PHE A 219 -22.55 -8.41 11.53
N ASP A 220 -23.66 -7.80 11.89
CA ASP A 220 -24.81 -8.45 12.52
C ASP A 220 -26.07 -8.08 11.74
N ASN A 221 -26.55 -9.02 10.95
CA ASN A 221 -27.68 -8.85 10.06
C ASN A 221 -27.58 -7.58 9.18
N LEU A 222 -26.38 -7.27 8.70
CA LEU A 222 -26.12 -6.14 7.81
C LEU A 222 -26.86 -6.36 6.49
N ARG A 223 -27.86 -5.52 6.21
CA ARG A 223 -28.62 -5.55 4.95
C ARG A 223 -27.95 -4.67 3.91
N VAL A 224 -27.59 -5.26 2.77
CA VAL A 224 -26.96 -4.57 1.64
C VAL A 224 -27.79 -4.82 0.40
N PRO A 225 -28.28 -3.78 -0.29
CA PRO A 225 -29.03 -3.92 -1.54
C PRO A 225 -28.23 -4.66 -2.61
N ALA A 226 -28.91 -5.41 -3.45
CA ALA A 226 -28.27 -6.10 -4.58
C ALA A 226 -27.56 -5.12 -5.55
N SER A 227 -28.02 -3.87 -5.63
CA SER A 227 -27.37 -2.79 -6.40
C SER A 227 -25.98 -2.42 -5.88
N ASP A 228 -25.68 -2.72 -4.62
CA ASP A 228 -24.43 -2.41 -3.94
C ASP A 228 -23.43 -3.59 -4.02
N VAL A 229 -23.75 -4.67 -4.75
CA VAL A 229 -22.78 -5.70 -5.14
C VAL A 229 -21.71 -5.08 -6.04
N LEU A 230 -20.45 -5.22 -5.68
CA LEU A 230 -19.34 -4.72 -6.48
C LEU A 230 -18.93 -5.76 -7.53
N GLY A 231 -19.27 -5.48 -8.78
CA GLY A 231 -19.05 -6.38 -9.90
C GLY A 231 -20.03 -7.56 -9.94
N GLU A 232 -19.55 -8.74 -10.31
CA GLU A 232 -20.36 -9.94 -10.47
C GLU A 232 -20.37 -10.80 -9.21
N ILE A 233 -21.53 -11.40 -8.91
CA ILE A 233 -21.69 -12.37 -7.81
C ILE A 233 -20.76 -13.57 -8.06
N GLY A 234 -20.12 -14.06 -7.01
CA GLY A 234 -19.21 -15.20 -7.06
C GLY A 234 -17.81 -14.90 -7.64
N LYS A 235 -17.51 -13.65 -8.00
CA LYS A 235 -16.21 -13.26 -8.57
C LYS A 235 -15.30 -12.50 -7.60
N GLY A 236 -15.65 -12.46 -6.31
CA GLY A 236 -14.93 -11.67 -5.31
C GLY A 236 -13.44 -11.96 -5.25
N PHE A 237 -13.00 -13.23 -5.28
CA PHE A 237 -11.57 -13.56 -5.27
C PHE A 237 -10.85 -13.13 -6.55
N ARG A 238 -11.52 -13.13 -7.71
CA ARG A 238 -10.97 -12.57 -8.95
C ARG A 238 -10.72 -11.07 -8.80
N TYR A 239 -11.68 -10.35 -8.24
CA TYR A 239 -11.58 -8.91 -8.03
C TYR A 239 -10.57 -8.56 -6.94
N ALA A 240 -10.43 -9.41 -5.91
CA ALA A 240 -9.33 -9.28 -4.94
C ALA A 240 -7.96 -9.31 -5.62
N GLN A 241 -7.76 -10.15 -6.65
CA GLN A 241 -6.50 -10.16 -7.40
C GLN A 241 -6.32 -8.91 -8.30
N VAL A 242 -7.40 -8.36 -8.87
CA VAL A 242 -7.36 -7.06 -9.58
C VAL A 242 -6.83 -5.97 -8.66
N ARG A 243 -7.29 -5.93 -7.40
CA ARG A 243 -6.83 -4.98 -6.39
C ARG A 243 -5.40 -5.25 -5.91
N LEU A 244 -5.11 -6.48 -5.50
CA LEU A 244 -3.90 -6.82 -4.75
C LEU A 244 -2.64 -6.88 -5.63
N ALA A 245 -2.75 -7.22 -6.91
CA ALA A 245 -1.57 -7.36 -7.77
C ALA A 245 -0.83 -6.03 -7.98
N PRO A 246 -1.50 -4.91 -8.36
CA PRO A 246 -0.85 -3.60 -8.41
C PRO A 246 -0.58 -3.01 -7.03
N ALA A 247 -1.46 -3.22 -6.03
CA ALA A 247 -1.27 -2.68 -4.68
C ALA A 247 0.03 -3.17 -4.01
N ARG A 248 0.43 -4.44 -4.22
CA ARG A 248 1.71 -4.95 -3.73
C ARG A 248 2.90 -4.16 -4.27
N LEU A 249 2.84 -3.79 -5.54
CA LEU A 249 3.92 -3.03 -6.19
C LEU A 249 3.93 -1.57 -5.69
N THR A 250 2.77 -0.95 -5.52
CA THR A 250 2.69 0.43 -5.00
C THR A 250 3.11 0.52 -3.53
N HIS A 251 2.94 -0.56 -2.74
CA HIS A 251 3.56 -0.67 -1.42
C HIS A 251 5.09 -0.64 -1.51
N CYS A 252 5.69 -1.46 -2.40
CA CYS A 252 7.14 -1.43 -2.60
C CYS A 252 7.63 -0.01 -2.94
N MET A 253 6.93 0.70 -3.82
CA MET A 253 7.30 2.07 -4.23
C MET A 253 7.34 3.04 -3.04
N ARG A 254 6.31 3.01 -2.19
CA ARG A 254 6.21 3.91 -1.02
C ARG A 254 7.26 3.57 0.05
N TRP A 255 7.44 2.30 0.33
CA TRP A 255 8.41 1.85 1.33
C TRP A 255 9.86 2.05 0.87
N LEU A 256 10.13 1.97 -0.43
CA LEU A 256 11.43 2.34 -0.99
C LEU A 256 11.79 3.82 -0.67
N GLY A 257 10.80 4.72 -0.76
CA GLY A 257 10.98 6.12 -0.37
C GLY A 257 11.37 6.28 1.11
N GLN A 258 10.70 5.55 2.00
CA GLN A 258 11.04 5.57 3.44
C GLN A 258 12.38 4.92 3.75
N ALA A 259 12.72 3.81 3.09
CA ALA A 259 14.04 3.19 3.22
C ALA A 259 15.15 4.14 2.76
N ARG A 260 14.94 4.87 1.65
CA ARG A 260 15.85 5.93 1.20
C ARG A 260 15.99 7.04 2.24
N ARG A 261 14.89 7.50 2.87
CA ARG A 261 14.95 8.48 3.96
C ARG A 261 15.78 7.98 5.14
N ALA A 262 15.62 6.72 5.51
CA ALA A 262 16.38 6.12 6.59
C ALA A 262 17.88 6.08 6.24
N HIS A 263 18.22 5.64 5.02
CA HIS A 263 19.59 5.63 4.51
C HIS A 263 20.21 7.03 4.51
N ASP A 264 19.53 8.04 3.94
CA ASP A 264 20.03 9.42 3.86
C ASP A 264 20.28 9.99 5.26
N THR A 265 19.39 9.69 6.22
CA THR A 265 19.56 10.10 7.63
C THR A 265 20.81 9.46 8.24
N ALA A 266 21.06 8.16 7.99
CA ALA A 266 22.24 7.45 8.48
C ALA A 266 23.53 7.94 7.79
N LEU A 267 23.47 8.20 6.50
CA LEU A 267 24.61 8.73 5.72
C LEU A 267 25.00 10.13 6.22
N GLU A 268 24.05 11.01 6.43
CA GLU A 268 24.31 12.36 6.96
C GLU A 268 24.89 12.32 8.37
N TYR A 269 24.34 11.47 9.24
CA TYR A 269 24.87 11.25 10.58
C TYR A 269 26.32 10.74 10.55
N SER A 270 26.61 9.72 9.73
CA SER A 270 27.91 9.11 9.64
C SER A 270 29.01 10.05 9.12
N ARG A 271 28.65 11.06 8.32
CA ARG A 271 29.57 12.10 7.81
C ARG A 271 29.97 13.14 8.85
N ARG A 272 29.19 13.29 9.93
CA ARG A 272 29.40 14.34 10.95
C ARG A 272 29.84 13.77 12.30
N ARG A 273 29.39 12.59 12.65
CA ARG A 273 29.70 11.95 13.92
C ARG A 273 31.17 11.50 13.96
N GLN A 274 31.86 11.90 15.02
CA GLN A 274 33.24 11.42 15.30
C GLN A 274 33.20 10.38 16.42
N ALA A 275 33.96 9.30 16.25
CA ALA A 275 34.17 8.26 17.24
C ALA A 275 35.53 7.56 16.97
N PHE A 276 36.22 7.18 18.03
CA PHE A 276 37.52 6.48 17.93
C PHE A 276 38.55 7.19 17.02
N GLY A 277 38.61 8.53 17.14
CA GLY A 277 39.61 9.37 16.47
C GLY A 277 39.37 9.70 15.00
N ARG A 278 38.24 9.31 14.42
CA ARG A 278 37.88 9.62 13.03
C ARG A 278 36.36 9.74 12.84
N ILE A 279 35.95 10.19 11.67
CA ILE A 279 34.54 10.28 11.27
C ILE A 279 33.95 8.87 11.24
N LEU A 280 32.69 8.71 11.71
CA LEU A 280 32.01 7.42 11.84
C LEU A 280 31.97 6.65 10.52
N GLY A 281 31.69 7.34 9.41
CA GLY A 281 31.61 6.75 8.06
C GLY A 281 32.94 6.22 7.53
N GLU A 282 34.10 6.59 8.14
CA GLU A 282 35.44 6.08 7.76
C GLU A 282 35.77 4.72 8.41
N HIS A 283 34.92 4.25 9.33
CA HIS A 283 35.08 2.91 9.90
C HIS A 283 34.51 1.88 8.90
N GLU A 284 35.31 0.85 8.58
CA GLU A 284 34.94 -0.16 7.57
C GLU A 284 33.56 -0.78 7.82
N GLY A 285 33.26 -1.18 9.07
CA GLY A 285 31.96 -1.76 9.42
C GLY A 285 30.79 -0.84 9.14
N VAL A 286 30.94 0.49 9.27
CA VAL A 286 29.91 1.47 8.96
C VAL A 286 29.82 1.71 7.45
N SER A 287 30.97 1.85 6.78
CA SER A 287 31.00 2.04 5.32
C SER A 287 30.42 0.84 4.57
N PHE A 288 30.62 -0.39 5.06
CA PHE A 288 30.01 -1.61 4.50
C PHE A 288 28.48 -1.60 4.66
N MET A 289 27.96 -1.22 5.82
CA MET A 289 26.50 -1.08 6.02
C MET A 289 25.89 -0.04 5.08
N LEU A 290 26.57 1.08 4.83
CA LEU A 290 26.09 2.10 3.89
C LEU A 290 26.12 1.59 2.44
N ALA A 291 27.18 0.89 2.04
CA ALA A 291 27.27 0.26 0.72
C ALA A 291 26.20 -0.82 0.50
N ASP A 292 25.96 -1.66 1.51
CA ASP A 292 24.88 -2.67 1.48
C ASP A 292 23.51 -2.02 1.36
N ASN A 293 23.27 -0.88 2.03
CA ASN A 293 22.04 -0.13 1.91
C ASN A 293 21.82 0.36 0.48
N GLU A 294 22.84 0.92 -0.16
CA GLU A 294 22.75 1.39 -1.56
C GLU A 294 22.47 0.23 -2.52
N MET A 295 23.14 -0.91 -2.35
CA MET A 295 22.88 -2.12 -3.16
C MET A 295 21.44 -2.64 -2.98
N ASP A 296 20.93 -2.67 -1.75
CA ASP A 296 19.56 -3.10 -1.46
C ASP A 296 18.53 -2.12 -2.05
N LEU A 297 18.73 -0.80 -1.91
CA LEU A 297 17.85 0.23 -2.50
C LEU A 297 17.83 0.15 -4.02
N HIS A 298 18.98 0.01 -4.64
CA HIS A 298 19.10 -0.12 -6.09
C HIS A 298 18.40 -1.39 -6.60
N THR A 299 18.63 -2.51 -5.94
CA THR A 299 17.99 -3.80 -6.28
C THR A 299 16.46 -3.72 -6.16
N ALA A 300 15.94 -3.14 -5.09
CA ALA A 300 14.51 -2.95 -4.89
C ALA A 300 13.91 -2.07 -6.01
N ARG A 301 14.55 -0.95 -6.34
CA ARG A 301 14.13 -0.03 -7.41
C ARG A 301 14.07 -0.72 -8.76
N LEU A 302 15.06 -1.53 -9.11
CA LEU A 302 15.07 -2.29 -10.37
C LEU A 302 13.91 -3.29 -10.44
N HIS A 303 13.60 -4.01 -9.36
CA HIS A 303 12.45 -4.91 -9.31
C HIS A 303 11.11 -4.17 -9.48
N ILE A 304 10.98 -3.01 -8.86
CA ILE A 304 9.80 -2.15 -8.99
C ILE A 304 9.64 -1.68 -10.44
N TRP A 305 10.68 -1.08 -11.01
CA TRP A 305 10.64 -0.52 -12.36
C TRP A 305 10.41 -1.58 -13.43
N HIS A 306 11.08 -2.73 -13.32
CA HIS A 306 10.86 -3.84 -14.24
C HIS A 306 9.40 -4.34 -14.21
N THR A 307 8.85 -4.53 -13.01
CA THR A 307 7.45 -4.99 -12.88
C THR A 307 6.46 -3.93 -13.36
N ALA A 308 6.71 -2.65 -13.05
CA ALA A 308 5.91 -1.52 -13.51
C ALA A 308 5.92 -1.41 -15.04
N TRP A 309 7.10 -1.55 -15.67
CA TRP A 309 7.25 -1.55 -17.11
C TRP A 309 6.47 -2.69 -17.79
N LEU A 310 6.52 -3.90 -17.24
CA LEU A 310 5.74 -5.03 -17.76
C LEU A 310 4.23 -4.79 -17.66
N LEU A 311 3.76 -4.20 -16.57
CA LEU A 311 2.36 -3.80 -16.41
C LEU A 311 1.94 -2.75 -17.44
N ASP A 312 2.78 -1.76 -17.73
CA ASP A 312 2.52 -0.76 -18.79
C ASP A 312 2.49 -1.36 -20.18
N GLN A 313 3.10 -2.55 -20.39
CA GLN A 313 2.96 -3.36 -21.63
C GLN A 313 1.69 -4.24 -21.62
N GLY A 314 0.80 -4.11 -20.66
CA GLY A 314 -0.43 -4.89 -20.54
C GLY A 314 -0.23 -6.35 -20.10
N GLN A 315 0.94 -6.70 -19.57
CA GLN A 315 1.23 -8.06 -19.12
C GLN A 315 0.61 -8.36 -17.74
N ARG A 316 0.24 -9.63 -17.54
CA ARG A 316 -0.21 -10.13 -16.23
C ARG A 316 0.99 -10.45 -15.33
N CYS A 317 1.36 -9.55 -14.44
CA CYS A 317 2.58 -9.61 -13.65
C CYS A 317 2.41 -10.26 -12.26
N ASN A 318 1.58 -11.29 -12.12
CA ASN A 318 1.35 -11.93 -10.81
C ASN A 318 2.61 -12.60 -10.22
N PHE A 319 3.49 -13.12 -11.08
CA PHE A 319 4.76 -13.74 -10.66
C PHE A 319 5.76 -12.64 -10.27
N GLU A 320 5.92 -11.65 -11.14
CA GLU A 320 6.84 -10.51 -10.97
C GLU A 320 6.46 -9.66 -9.77
N SER A 321 5.17 -9.38 -9.58
CA SER A 321 4.65 -8.63 -8.42
C SER A 321 4.91 -9.38 -7.10
N SER A 322 4.71 -10.70 -7.07
CA SER A 322 5.04 -11.52 -5.89
C SER A 322 6.54 -11.53 -5.61
N ARG A 323 7.38 -11.63 -6.65
CA ARG A 323 8.84 -11.57 -6.53
C ARG A 323 9.29 -10.19 -6.04
N ALA A 324 8.79 -9.11 -6.66
CA ALA A 324 9.10 -7.74 -6.27
C ALA A 324 8.73 -7.50 -4.79
N LYS A 325 7.54 -7.94 -4.36
CA LYS A 325 7.09 -7.78 -2.97
C LYS A 325 8.05 -8.43 -1.96
N VAL A 326 8.51 -9.65 -2.24
CA VAL A 326 9.47 -10.33 -1.34
C VAL A 326 10.81 -9.60 -1.34
N VAL A 327 11.38 -9.34 -2.52
CA VAL A 327 12.71 -8.71 -2.62
C VAL A 327 12.68 -7.32 -1.97
N CYS A 328 11.70 -6.49 -2.29
CA CYS A 328 11.61 -5.13 -1.75
C CYS A 328 11.38 -5.14 -0.24
N SER A 329 10.39 -5.89 0.27
CA SER A 329 10.08 -5.87 1.70
C SER A 329 11.25 -6.36 2.58
N GLU A 330 12.04 -7.31 2.09
CA GLU A 330 13.23 -7.80 2.81
C GLU A 330 14.42 -6.83 2.68
N ALA A 331 14.66 -6.26 1.49
CA ALA A 331 15.74 -5.32 1.25
C ALA A 331 15.52 -4.00 1.99
N GLU A 332 14.34 -3.40 1.84
CA GLU A 332 13.95 -2.13 2.47
C GLU A 332 13.99 -2.25 4.00
N TRP A 333 13.54 -3.37 4.54
CA TRP A 333 13.66 -3.67 5.98
C TRP A 333 15.14 -3.68 6.44
N ARG A 334 16.03 -4.37 5.70
CA ARG A 334 17.47 -4.39 6.06
C ARG A 334 18.10 -3.00 6.01
N VAL A 335 17.71 -2.17 5.03
CA VAL A 335 18.17 -0.78 4.95
C VAL A 335 17.79 0.02 6.20
N VAL A 336 16.56 -0.11 6.65
CA VAL A 336 16.07 0.60 7.84
C VAL A 336 16.78 0.10 9.10
N ASP A 337 16.91 -1.22 9.26
CA ASP A 337 17.59 -1.85 10.40
C ASP A 337 19.05 -1.40 10.51
N ARG A 338 19.82 -1.46 9.40
CA ARG A 338 21.20 -0.97 9.38
C ARG A 338 21.28 0.55 9.65
N SER A 339 20.31 1.33 9.17
CA SER A 339 20.28 2.78 9.40
C SER A 339 20.08 3.10 10.88
N VAL A 340 19.20 2.38 11.57
CA VAL A 340 19.03 2.47 13.04
C VAL A 340 20.34 2.09 13.73
N GLN A 341 20.99 1.00 13.32
CA GLN A 341 22.24 0.54 13.89
C GLN A 341 23.38 1.57 13.75
N ILE A 342 23.48 2.23 12.59
CA ILE A 342 24.51 3.27 12.32
C ILE A 342 24.34 4.47 13.27
N LEU A 343 23.11 4.89 13.57
CA LEU A 343 22.86 5.99 14.50
C LEU A 343 23.08 5.61 15.97
N GLY A 344 23.17 4.32 16.28
CA GLY A 344 23.34 3.84 17.65
C GLY A 344 22.20 4.31 18.56
N GLY A 345 22.52 4.90 19.72
CA GLY A 345 21.50 5.37 20.67
C GLY A 345 20.48 6.36 20.09
N GLN A 346 20.89 7.23 19.17
CA GLN A 346 19.94 8.14 18.50
C GLN A 346 18.97 7.41 17.56
N GLY A 347 19.41 6.29 16.97
CA GLY A 347 18.58 5.49 16.07
C GLY A 347 17.36 4.86 16.75
N VAL A 348 17.37 4.71 18.07
CA VAL A 348 16.26 4.14 18.86
C VAL A 348 15.49 5.17 19.66
N THR A 349 15.71 6.46 19.41
CA THR A 349 14.98 7.56 20.06
C THR A 349 14.12 8.32 19.05
N HIS A 350 12.95 8.79 19.49
CA HIS A 350 12.05 9.61 18.67
C HIS A 350 12.58 11.03 18.37
N GLU A 351 13.84 11.33 18.70
CA GLU A 351 14.54 12.52 18.23
C GLU A 351 14.85 12.47 16.73
N THR A 352 14.88 11.25 16.17
CA THR A 352 14.99 10.99 14.73
C THR A 352 13.72 10.36 14.20
N ILE A 353 13.58 10.34 12.87
CA ILE A 353 12.43 9.69 12.21
C ILE A 353 12.58 8.15 12.18
N LEU A 354 13.77 7.61 12.44
CA LEU A 354 14.09 6.20 12.21
C LEU A 354 13.23 5.22 13.01
N PRO A 355 12.97 5.41 14.32
CA PRO A 355 12.13 4.46 15.08
C PRO A 355 10.74 4.36 14.51
N ARG A 356 10.17 5.45 13.99
CA ARG A 356 8.87 5.44 13.33
C ARG A 356 8.92 4.66 12.03
N ILE A 357 9.88 4.95 11.15
CA ILE A 357 10.05 4.20 9.89
C ILE A 357 10.29 2.71 10.20
N PHE A 358 11.08 2.38 11.22
CA PHE A 358 11.35 1.01 11.65
C PHE A 358 10.06 0.30 12.06
N ALA A 359 9.25 0.90 12.91
CA ALA A 359 7.99 0.33 13.36
C ALA A 359 6.99 0.16 12.21
N ASP A 360 6.78 1.20 11.42
CA ASP A 360 5.83 1.21 10.31
C ASP A 360 6.19 0.19 9.22
N MET A 361 7.48 0.10 8.84
CA MET A 361 7.92 -0.79 7.75
C MET A 361 7.92 -2.26 8.15
N ARG A 362 8.04 -2.60 9.44
CA ARG A 362 8.09 -4.01 9.88
C ARG A 362 6.89 -4.83 9.41
N ALA A 363 5.72 -4.22 9.40
CA ALA A 363 4.47 -4.85 8.99
C ALA A 363 4.43 -5.19 7.49
N PHE A 364 5.20 -4.48 6.64
CA PHE A 364 5.22 -4.71 5.19
C PHE A 364 5.68 -6.12 4.81
N ARG A 365 6.48 -6.79 5.61
CA ARG A 365 6.86 -8.20 5.38
C ARG A 365 5.69 -9.18 5.59
N ILE A 366 4.56 -8.73 6.17
CA ILE A 366 3.43 -9.56 6.60
C ILE A 366 2.18 -9.32 5.75
N TYR A 367 1.72 -8.07 5.62
CA TYR A 367 0.47 -7.78 4.93
C TYR A 367 0.56 -7.96 3.41
N ASP A 368 -0.58 -8.01 2.73
CA ASP A 368 -0.76 -8.30 1.30
C ASP A 368 -0.05 -9.60 0.85
N GLY A 369 0.04 -10.55 1.77
CA GLY A 369 0.72 -11.83 1.68
C GLY A 369 2.10 -11.79 2.33
N PRO A 370 2.31 -12.57 3.41
CA PRO A 370 3.63 -12.74 4.02
C PRO A 370 4.69 -13.19 3.02
N SER A 371 5.94 -12.82 3.26
CA SER A 371 7.08 -13.21 2.43
C SER A 371 7.11 -14.73 2.17
N GLU A 372 6.71 -15.53 3.15
CA GLU A 372 6.64 -16.99 3.08
C GLU A 372 5.56 -17.47 2.12
N VAL A 373 4.36 -16.85 2.13
CA VAL A 373 3.25 -17.19 1.21
C VAL A 373 3.65 -16.91 -0.23
N HIS A 374 4.31 -15.76 -0.49
CA HIS A 374 4.81 -15.44 -1.81
C HIS A 374 5.91 -16.40 -2.27
N ARG A 375 6.91 -16.72 -1.40
CA ARG A 375 7.96 -17.71 -1.70
C ARG A 375 7.36 -19.06 -2.02
N TYR A 376 6.40 -19.53 -1.23
CA TYR A 376 5.70 -20.79 -1.49
C TYR A 376 4.97 -20.79 -2.83
N SER A 377 4.22 -19.72 -3.13
CA SER A 377 3.51 -19.58 -4.41
C SER A 377 4.46 -19.54 -5.60
N LEU A 378 5.57 -18.82 -5.49
CA LEU A 378 6.61 -18.77 -6.54
C LEU A 378 7.26 -20.13 -6.74
N GLY A 379 7.65 -20.82 -5.65
CA GLY A 379 8.24 -22.16 -5.69
C GLY A 379 7.33 -23.18 -6.36
N LYS A 380 6.04 -23.20 -6.01
CA LYS A 380 5.04 -24.07 -6.68
C LYS A 380 4.95 -23.83 -8.18
N LYS A 381 4.95 -22.56 -8.62
CA LYS A 381 4.88 -22.22 -10.03
C LYS A 381 6.14 -22.67 -10.78
N LEU A 382 7.33 -22.49 -10.18
CA LEU A 382 8.59 -22.94 -10.76
C LEU A 382 8.65 -24.46 -10.92
N VAL A 383 8.27 -25.21 -9.88
CA VAL A 383 8.22 -26.69 -9.93
C VAL A 383 7.21 -27.18 -10.99
N ALA A 384 6.08 -26.47 -11.16
CA ALA A 384 5.09 -26.79 -12.18
C ALA A 384 5.46 -26.32 -13.60
N GLY A 385 6.69 -25.83 -13.82
CA GLY A 385 7.14 -25.31 -15.11
C GLY A 385 6.49 -23.99 -15.56
N ARG A 386 5.80 -23.30 -14.65
CA ARG A 386 5.06 -22.04 -14.90
C ARG A 386 5.83 -20.80 -14.38
N GLY A 387 7.16 -20.86 -14.35
CA GLY A 387 8.01 -19.72 -13.99
C GLY A 387 8.06 -18.67 -15.11
N ALA A 388 8.52 -17.44 -14.76
CA ALA A 388 8.72 -16.34 -15.71
C ALA A 388 9.85 -16.66 -16.71
N ARG A 389 9.56 -17.55 -17.66
CA ARG A 389 10.26 -17.52 -18.94
C ARG A 389 9.46 -16.61 -19.85
N PRO A 390 10.08 -15.63 -20.55
CA PRO A 390 9.41 -15.01 -21.69
C PRO A 390 9.00 -16.18 -22.59
N GLU A 391 7.71 -16.34 -22.85
CA GLU A 391 7.27 -17.20 -23.95
C GLU A 391 8.00 -16.64 -25.17
N SER A 392 9.01 -17.36 -25.64
CA SER A 392 9.55 -17.16 -26.97
C SER A 392 8.34 -17.21 -27.87
N GLN A 393 7.99 -16.07 -28.49
CA GLN A 393 7.01 -16.04 -29.56
C GLN A 393 7.39 -17.19 -30.48
N GLY A 394 6.53 -18.23 -30.50
CA GLY A 394 6.71 -19.39 -31.32
C GLY A 394 6.97 -18.92 -32.73
N ALA A 395 8.16 -19.22 -33.24
CA ALA A 395 8.43 -19.16 -34.64
C ALA A 395 7.32 -19.97 -35.32
N ASN A 396 6.51 -19.31 -36.11
CA ASN A 396 5.66 -19.94 -37.12
C ASN A 396 6.47 -20.97 -37.84
N SER A 397 6.22 -22.24 -37.60
CA SER A 397 6.58 -23.31 -38.50
C SER A 397 5.32 -23.75 -39.23
N LYS A 398 5.27 -23.30 -40.45
CA LYS A 398 4.57 -23.84 -41.63
C LYS A 398 3.45 -24.86 -41.40
#